data_6763b3d047c5faa67fb28ad8c7c6fd7d
#
_entry.id   6763b3d047c5faa67fb28ad8c7c6fd7d
#
_cell.length_a   1.000
_cell.length_b   1.000
_cell.length_c   1.000
_cell.angle_alpha   90.00
_cell.angle_beta   90.00
_cell.angle_gamma   90.00
#
_symmetry.space_group_name_H-M   'P 1'
#
loop_
_entity.id
_entity.type
_entity.pdbx_description
1 polymer ?
#
loop_
_entity_poly.entity_id
_entity_poly.type
_entity_poly.pdbx_seq_one_letter_code
_entity_poly.pdbx_strand_id
1 'polypeptide(L)'
;NNKDLPKSKIIKKEIFKKESKRGIAIRKFLFWKSNKEKSSDYPSYLCYYLDYSEGRSDPIKRKLYPFEDEKLGLNHFKDLVSENIKKGWEKYGTWINS
;
A
#
# COMPACT_ATOMS: atom_id res chain seq x y z
N ASN A 1 23.25 -13.88 2.16
CA ASN A 1 23.21 -12.72 3.00
C ASN A 1 22.46 -11.60 2.33
N ASN A 2 21.53 -11.01 3.07
CA ASN A 2 20.65 -9.98 2.50
C ASN A 2 21.33 -8.65 2.23
N LYS A 3 22.56 -8.49 2.70
CA LYS A 3 23.28 -7.24 2.52
C LYS A 3 23.52 -6.87 1.07
N ASP A 4 23.69 -7.90 0.23
CA ASP A 4 24.02 -7.68 -1.17
C ASP A 4 22.80 -7.66 -2.08
N LEU A 5 21.62 -7.83 -1.52
CA LEU A 5 20.39 -7.82 -2.31
C LEU A 5 19.79 -6.43 -2.33
N PRO A 6 19.28 -5.97 -3.50
CA PRO A 6 18.53 -4.73 -3.55
C PRO A 6 17.33 -4.84 -2.62
N LYS A 7 17.10 -3.84 -1.84
CA LYS A 7 15.98 -3.84 -0.92
C LYS A 7 14.74 -3.35 -1.63
N SER A 8 13.59 -3.88 -1.22
CA SER A 8 12.31 -3.32 -1.65
C SER A 8 12.22 -1.89 -1.17
N LYS A 9 11.58 -1.05 -1.95
CA LYS A 9 11.52 0.36 -1.66
C LYS A 9 10.07 0.83 -1.70
N ILE A 10 9.61 1.46 -0.63
CA ILE A 10 8.28 2.05 -0.60
C ILE A 10 8.34 3.37 -1.35
N ILE A 11 7.56 3.48 -2.41
CA ILE A 11 7.52 4.71 -3.21
C ILE A 11 6.49 5.67 -2.68
N LYS A 12 5.30 5.15 -2.32
CA LYS A 12 4.22 5.96 -1.75
C LYS A 12 3.48 5.18 -0.68
N LYS A 13 2.96 5.91 0.30
CA LYS A 13 2.16 5.35 1.36
C LYS A 13 1.09 6.36 1.75
N GLU A 14 -0.16 5.92 1.75
CA GLU A 14 -1.28 6.74 2.20
C GLU A 14 -2.00 6.00 3.30
N ILE A 15 -2.35 6.72 4.34
CA ILE A 15 -3.06 6.16 5.49
C ILE A 15 -4.38 6.90 5.63
N PHE A 16 -5.46 6.15 5.81
CA PHE A 16 -6.81 6.68 5.97
C PHE A 16 -7.44 6.17 7.24
N LYS A 17 -8.35 6.94 7.79
CA LYS A 17 -9.15 6.52 8.93
C LYS A 17 -10.62 6.76 8.65
N LYS A 18 -11.45 5.99 9.31
CA LYS A 18 -12.89 6.18 9.28
C LYS A 18 -13.45 5.85 10.65
N GLU A 19 -14.14 6.81 11.24
CA GLU A 19 -14.75 6.62 12.56
C GLU A 19 -16.17 6.11 12.40
N SER A 20 -16.54 5.21 13.29
CA SER A 20 -17.89 4.66 13.35
C SER A 20 -18.23 4.37 14.80
N LYS A 21 -19.46 3.92 15.03
CA LYS A 21 -19.89 3.53 16.39
C LYS A 21 -19.05 2.40 16.96
N ARG A 22 -18.39 1.61 16.09
CA ARG A 22 -17.56 0.47 16.52
C ARG A 22 -16.13 0.87 16.84
N GLY A 23 -15.76 2.14 16.55
CA GLY A 23 -14.41 2.60 16.75
C GLY A 23 -13.82 3.15 15.47
N ILE A 24 -12.50 3.16 15.40
CA ILE A 24 -11.76 3.72 14.27
C ILE A 24 -11.19 2.59 13.43
N ALA A 25 -11.46 2.61 12.15
CA ALA A 25 -10.85 1.71 11.18
C ALA A 25 -9.71 2.45 10.48
N ILE A 26 -8.65 1.73 10.18
CA ILE A 26 -7.48 2.28 9.50
C ILE A 26 -7.27 1.50 8.22
N ARG A 27 -6.96 2.21 7.15
CA ARG A 27 -6.56 1.61 5.88
C ARG A 27 -5.24 2.18 5.44
N LYS A 28 -4.37 1.31 4.93
CA LYS A 28 -3.06 1.70 4.42
C LYS A 28 -2.95 1.24 2.98
N PHE A 29 -2.46 2.12 2.13
CA PHE A 29 -2.15 1.81 0.75
C PHE A 29 -0.68 2.08 0.54
N LEU A 30 0.04 1.11 -0.01
CA LEU A 30 1.46 1.24 -0.27
C LEU A 30 1.74 0.91 -1.72
N PHE A 31 2.70 1.60 -2.29
CA PHE A 31 3.20 1.31 -3.62
C PHE A 31 4.70 1.09 -3.49
N TRP A 32 5.17 -0.08 -3.91
CA TRP A 32 6.55 -0.50 -3.72
C TRP A 32 7.22 -0.80 -5.03
N LYS A 33 8.52 -0.57 -5.04
CA LYS A 33 9.38 -1.19 -6.04
C LYS A 33 10.02 -2.40 -5.37
N SER A 34 9.86 -3.57 -5.97
CA SER A 34 10.42 -4.80 -5.41
C SER A 34 11.89 -4.94 -5.80
N ASN A 35 12.54 -5.98 -5.27
CA ASN A 35 13.91 -6.30 -5.63
C ASN A 35 13.97 -7.36 -6.73
N LYS A 36 13.16 -7.19 -7.76
CA LYS A 36 13.00 -8.13 -8.86
C LYS A 36 14.31 -8.51 -9.54
N GLU A 37 15.28 -7.64 -9.51
CA GLU A 37 16.58 -7.92 -10.13
C GLU A 37 17.18 -9.26 -9.73
N LYS A 38 16.79 -9.74 -8.56
CA LYS A 38 17.29 -11.00 -8.03
C LYS A 38 16.35 -12.17 -8.26
N SER A 39 15.15 -11.90 -8.80
CA SER A 39 14.20 -12.95 -9.09
C SER A 39 13.33 -12.53 -10.26
N SER A 40 13.50 -13.18 -11.40
CA SER A 40 12.76 -12.84 -12.60
C SER A 40 11.26 -13.14 -12.49
N ASP A 41 10.88 -13.99 -11.53
CA ASP A 41 9.49 -14.39 -11.37
C ASP A 41 8.70 -13.43 -10.48
N TYR A 42 9.38 -12.50 -9.83
CA TYR A 42 8.72 -11.59 -8.91
C TYR A 42 8.32 -10.31 -9.65
N PRO A 43 7.13 -9.76 -9.39
CA PRO A 43 6.71 -8.52 -10.05
C PRO A 43 7.59 -7.34 -9.65
N SER A 44 7.77 -6.41 -10.57
CA SER A 44 8.62 -5.23 -10.34
C SER A 44 8.02 -4.28 -9.34
N TYR A 45 6.70 -4.15 -9.35
CA TYR A 45 5.97 -3.19 -8.51
C TYR A 45 4.78 -3.85 -7.87
N LEU A 46 4.45 -3.40 -6.67
CA LEU A 46 3.33 -3.93 -5.91
C LEU A 46 2.50 -2.80 -5.32
N CYS A 47 1.20 -2.85 -5.53
CA CYS A 47 0.26 -2.05 -4.76
C CYS A 47 -0.23 -2.94 -3.62
N TYR A 48 -0.18 -2.41 -2.42
CA TYR A 48 -0.52 -3.16 -1.21
C TYR A 48 -1.64 -2.45 -0.48
N TYR A 49 -2.67 -3.18 -0.14
CA TYR A 49 -3.81 -2.66 0.59
C TYR A 49 -3.92 -3.40 1.90
N LEU A 50 -4.01 -2.67 3.00
CA LEU A 50 -4.14 -3.23 4.34
C LEU A 50 -5.32 -2.56 5.04
N ASP A 51 -6.19 -3.38 5.63
CA ASP A 51 -7.36 -2.90 6.34
C ASP A 51 -7.28 -3.37 7.78
N TYR A 52 -7.29 -2.44 8.71
CA TYR A 52 -7.22 -2.71 10.15
C TYR A 52 -8.47 -2.20 10.83
N SER A 53 -8.90 -2.90 11.88
CA SER A 53 -9.84 -2.31 12.81
C SER A 53 -9.06 -1.76 13.99
N GLU A 54 -9.70 -0.92 14.78
CA GLU A 54 -9.08 -0.34 15.96
C GLU A 54 -8.62 -1.41 16.93
N GLY A 55 -7.42 -1.19 17.47
CA GLY A 55 -6.88 -2.07 18.49
C GLY A 55 -6.27 -3.37 18.01
N ARG A 56 -6.21 -3.60 16.69
CA ARG A 56 -5.61 -4.80 16.14
C ARG A 56 -4.24 -4.50 15.58
N SER A 57 -3.29 -5.39 15.85
CA SER A 57 -1.95 -5.28 15.29
C SER A 57 -1.85 -5.91 13.91
N ASP A 58 -2.68 -6.93 13.65
CA ASP A 58 -2.69 -7.61 12.35
C ASP A 58 -3.79 -7.05 11.47
N PRO A 59 -3.54 -6.92 10.17
CA PRO A 59 -4.59 -6.46 9.26
C PRO A 59 -5.72 -7.48 9.17
N ILE A 60 -6.95 -6.96 9.16
CA ILE A 60 -8.14 -7.78 8.95
C ILE A 60 -8.17 -8.30 7.52
N LYS A 61 -7.78 -7.44 6.59
CA LYS A 61 -7.81 -7.74 5.17
C LYS A 61 -6.55 -7.19 4.53
N ARG A 62 -5.97 -7.98 3.63
CA ARG A 62 -4.83 -7.49 2.86
C ARG A 62 -4.97 -7.97 1.42
N LYS A 63 -4.55 -7.13 0.51
CA LYS A 63 -4.56 -7.44 -0.91
C LYS A 63 -3.28 -6.94 -1.55
N LEU A 64 -2.80 -7.69 -2.53
CA LEU A 64 -1.61 -7.34 -3.29
C LEU A 64 -1.99 -7.29 -4.76
N TYR A 65 -1.56 -6.24 -5.42
CA TYR A 65 -1.77 -6.06 -6.85
C TYR A 65 -0.41 -5.92 -7.53
N PRO A 66 0.04 -6.92 -8.28
CA PRO A 66 1.36 -6.87 -8.92
C PRO A 66 1.33 -6.14 -10.24
N PHE A 67 2.42 -5.44 -10.54
CA PHE A 67 2.58 -4.73 -11.81
C PHE A 67 4.02 -4.84 -12.27
N GLU A 68 4.21 -4.91 -13.60
CA GLU A 68 5.54 -4.86 -14.18
C GLU A 68 5.93 -3.44 -14.58
N ASP A 69 4.95 -2.58 -14.77
CA ASP A 69 5.15 -1.21 -15.20
C ASP A 69 4.81 -0.23 -14.08
N GLU A 70 5.74 0.67 -13.79
CA GLU A 70 5.57 1.63 -12.70
C GLU A 70 4.35 2.52 -12.92
N LYS A 71 4.16 2.99 -14.14
CA LYS A 71 3.07 3.91 -14.45
C LYS A 71 1.71 3.26 -14.24
N LEU A 72 1.56 2.02 -14.70
CA LEU A 72 0.31 1.29 -14.51
C LEU A 72 0.04 1.03 -13.04
N GLY A 73 1.08 0.65 -12.30
CA GLY A 73 0.96 0.42 -10.87
C GLY A 73 0.60 1.68 -10.12
N LEU A 74 1.24 2.79 -10.47
CA LEU A 74 0.97 4.07 -9.83
C LEU A 74 -0.43 4.56 -10.12
N ASN A 75 -0.92 4.36 -11.35
CA ASN A 75 -2.28 4.72 -11.71
C ASN A 75 -3.28 3.91 -10.89
N HIS A 76 -3.03 2.61 -10.73
CA HIS A 76 -3.88 1.76 -9.92
C HIS A 76 -3.90 2.24 -8.45
N PHE A 77 -2.73 2.59 -7.93
CA PHE A 77 -2.62 3.13 -6.58
C PHE A 77 -3.47 4.39 -6.41
N LYS A 78 -3.35 5.31 -7.37
CA LYS A 78 -4.11 6.56 -7.33
C LYS A 78 -5.61 6.31 -7.39
N ASP A 79 -6.04 5.33 -8.19
CA ASP A 79 -7.45 4.96 -8.29
C ASP A 79 -7.96 4.40 -6.97
N LEU A 80 -7.19 3.55 -6.32
CA LEU A 80 -7.57 3.01 -5.02
C LEU A 80 -7.73 4.12 -3.99
N VAL A 81 -6.79 5.06 -3.96
CA VAL A 81 -6.83 6.18 -3.03
C VAL A 81 -8.06 7.06 -3.32
N SER A 82 -8.29 7.37 -4.58
CA SER A 82 -9.41 8.21 -5.00
C SER A 82 -10.76 7.57 -4.63
N GLU A 83 -10.91 6.27 -4.88
CA GLU A 83 -12.12 5.55 -4.52
C GLU A 83 -12.34 5.56 -3.02
N ASN A 84 -11.27 5.44 -2.25
CA ASN A 84 -11.36 5.41 -0.81
C ASN A 84 -11.84 6.76 -0.26
N ILE A 85 -11.36 7.85 -0.85
CA ILE A 85 -11.79 9.20 -0.47
C ILE A 85 -13.27 9.37 -0.77
N LYS A 86 -13.72 8.90 -1.93
CA LYS A 86 -15.12 8.99 -2.31
C LYS A 86 -16.04 8.23 -1.36
N LYS A 87 -15.52 7.17 -0.75
CA LYS A 87 -16.29 6.38 0.22
C LYS A 87 -16.30 7.00 1.62
N GLY A 88 -15.73 8.17 1.78
CA GLY A 88 -15.79 8.91 3.03
C GLY A 88 -14.63 8.68 3.99
N TRP A 89 -13.57 8.05 3.55
CA TRP A 89 -12.39 7.88 4.38
C TRP A 89 -11.58 9.15 4.41
N GLU A 90 -11.08 9.52 5.59
CA GLU A 90 -10.27 10.72 5.78
C GLU A 90 -8.81 10.39 5.71
N LYS A 91 -8.04 11.23 5.05
CA LYS A 91 -6.59 11.10 5.04
C LYS A 91 -6.05 11.28 6.45
N TYR A 92 -5.28 10.31 6.91
CA TYR A 92 -4.67 10.35 8.22
C TYR A 92 -3.18 10.60 8.14
N GLY A 93 -2.54 10.20 7.05
CA GLY A 93 -1.15 10.47 6.85
C GLY A 93 -0.71 10.12 5.45
N THR A 94 0.33 10.80 5.00
CA THR A 94 0.93 10.55 3.69
C THR A 94 2.43 10.45 3.87
N TRP A 95 3.03 9.48 3.20
CA TRP A 95 4.47 9.33 3.22
C TRP A 95 4.96 9.08 1.81
N ILE A 96 5.96 9.82 1.41
CA ILE A 96 6.57 9.68 0.09
C ILE A 96 8.06 9.47 0.30
N ASN A 97 8.57 8.38 -0.26
CA ASN A 97 9.99 8.11 -0.21
C ASN A 97 10.67 8.82 -1.37
N SER A 98 11.55 9.71 -1.06
CA SER A 98 12.28 10.47 -2.05
C SER A 98 13.75 10.08 -2.14
#